data_65536f9b8f5df43ba063e8ac7dce82c2
#
_entry.id   65536f9b8f5df43ba063e8ac7dce82c2
#
_cell.length_a   1.000
_cell.length_b   1.000
_cell.length_c   1.000
_cell.angle_alpha   90.00
_cell.angle_beta   90.00
_cell.angle_gamma   90.00
#
_symmetry.space_group_name_H-M   'P 1'
#
loop_
_entity.id
_entity.type
_entity.pdbx_description
1 polymer ?
#
loop_
_entity_poly.entity_id
_entity_poly.type
_entity_poly.pdbx_seq_one_letter_code
_entity_poly.pdbx_strand_id
1 'polypeptide(L)'
;MPFNDTAKNAALDALDESATAGIKYIGVHTVTDPGTGTTANSGEASGGSPTYARVAVTWGASASGQKTNTNALTIDVPAGSYAFLTLWNAQTLNSGTQYLGHLPLNGTVKGFGTIDSSGVTSDAIQSAAHGLADGDRVMVFNVFGESLPGGLTEGTIYYVVSSTTDTFKVSLTSGGSAVNATSQGELYFQKVIPETFNAQGQITVAAGALVLDATAL
;
A
#
# COMPACT_ATOMS: atom_id res chain seq x y z
N MET A 1 -21.37 -3.74 12.16
CA MET A 1 -21.18 -4.65 13.32
C MET A 1 -19.74 -5.12 13.26
N PRO A 2 -18.90 -4.83 14.25
CA PRO A 2 -17.51 -5.29 14.22
C PRO A 2 -17.46 -6.80 14.32
N PHE A 3 -16.59 -7.43 13.55
CA PHE A 3 -16.33 -8.86 13.70
C PHE A 3 -15.61 -9.13 15.02
N ASN A 4 -15.88 -10.28 15.64
CA ASN A 4 -15.11 -10.74 16.78
C ASN A 4 -13.75 -11.30 16.35
N ASP A 5 -12.83 -11.49 17.30
CA ASP A 5 -11.46 -11.94 17.00
C ASP A 5 -11.43 -13.32 16.31
N THR A 6 -12.38 -14.21 16.60
CA THR A 6 -12.46 -15.51 15.93
C THR A 6 -12.69 -15.33 14.42
N ALA A 7 -13.63 -14.46 14.03
CA ALA A 7 -13.91 -14.21 12.61
C ALA A 7 -12.75 -13.47 11.92
N LYS A 8 -12.12 -12.50 12.60
CA LYS A 8 -10.94 -11.79 12.10
C LYS A 8 -9.76 -12.74 11.89
N ASN A 9 -9.46 -13.58 12.84
CA ASN A 9 -8.40 -14.57 12.75
C ASN A 9 -8.68 -15.57 11.62
N ALA A 10 -9.91 -16.06 11.48
CA ALA A 10 -10.28 -16.95 10.38
C ALA A 10 -10.08 -16.30 9.00
N ALA A 11 -10.40 -15.02 8.85
CA ALA A 11 -10.14 -14.28 7.62
C ALA A 11 -8.63 -14.17 7.32
N LEU A 12 -7.81 -13.91 8.33
CA LEU A 12 -6.35 -13.86 8.19
C LEU A 12 -5.74 -15.23 7.91
N ASP A 13 -6.27 -16.30 8.48
CA ASP A 13 -5.81 -17.67 8.24
C ASP A 13 -6.11 -18.14 6.80
N ALA A 14 -7.13 -17.58 6.15
CA ALA A 14 -7.38 -17.81 4.73
C ALA A 14 -6.30 -17.20 3.82
N LEU A 15 -5.48 -16.27 4.34
CA LEU A 15 -4.33 -15.67 3.66
C LEU A 15 -3.00 -16.34 4.00
N ASP A 16 -3.02 -17.41 4.80
CA ASP A 16 -1.83 -18.18 5.19
C ASP A 16 -1.12 -18.78 3.96
N GLU A 17 0.22 -18.93 4.03
CA GLU A 17 1.01 -19.52 2.94
C GLU A 17 0.60 -20.97 2.61
N SER A 18 -0.02 -21.66 3.52
CA SER A 18 -0.56 -23.02 3.31
C SER A 18 -1.86 -23.03 2.49
N ALA A 19 -2.60 -21.91 2.46
CA ALA A 19 -3.82 -21.78 1.68
C ALA A 19 -3.53 -21.73 0.17
N THR A 20 -4.42 -22.24 -0.67
CA THR A 20 -4.26 -22.26 -2.14
C THR A 20 -4.08 -20.84 -2.70
N ALA A 21 -4.88 -19.89 -2.23
CA ALA A 21 -4.83 -18.48 -2.63
C ALA A 21 -4.09 -17.60 -1.60
N GLY A 22 -3.33 -18.20 -0.69
CA GLY A 22 -2.65 -17.48 0.39
C GLY A 22 -1.43 -16.70 -0.07
N ILE A 23 -0.95 -15.82 0.80
CA ILE A 23 0.25 -15.00 0.57
C ILE A 23 1.48 -15.86 0.87
N LYS A 24 2.17 -16.30 -0.19
CA LYS A 24 3.33 -17.20 -0.12
C LYS A 24 4.63 -16.50 -0.40
N TYR A 25 4.59 -15.41 -1.14
CA TYR A 25 5.79 -14.68 -1.59
C TYR A 25 5.59 -13.19 -1.47
N ILE A 26 6.68 -12.52 -1.14
CA ILE A 26 6.77 -11.07 -1.13
C ILE A 26 7.67 -10.65 -2.27
N GLY A 27 7.17 -9.72 -3.08
CA GLY A 27 7.93 -9.04 -4.13
C GLY A 27 8.13 -7.56 -3.80
N VAL A 28 8.82 -6.86 -4.69
CA VAL A 28 9.11 -5.43 -4.57
C VAL A 28 8.70 -4.72 -5.84
N HIS A 29 8.08 -3.56 -5.70
CA HIS A 29 7.58 -2.77 -6.80
C HIS A 29 8.12 -1.33 -6.75
N THR A 30 8.28 -0.73 -7.93
CA THR A 30 8.72 0.65 -8.09
C THR A 30 7.72 1.66 -7.52
N VAL A 31 7.98 2.95 -7.73
CA VAL A 31 7.13 4.05 -7.26
C VAL A 31 5.84 4.25 -8.06
N THR A 32 5.54 3.38 -9.01
CA THR A 32 4.26 3.39 -9.73
C THR A 32 3.22 2.59 -8.95
N ASP A 33 1.94 2.89 -9.14
CA ASP A 33 0.86 2.10 -8.57
C ASP A 33 0.99 0.62 -8.97
N PRO A 34 1.08 -0.32 -8.01
CA PRO A 34 1.06 -1.75 -8.32
C PRO A 34 -0.22 -2.23 -9.00
N GLY A 35 -1.30 -1.44 -8.96
CA GLY A 35 -2.58 -1.77 -9.55
C GLY A 35 -3.37 -2.82 -8.81
N THR A 36 -4.49 -3.21 -9.41
CA THR A 36 -5.43 -4.20 -8.86
C THR A 36 -5.49 -5.49 -9.70
N GLY A 37 -4.65 -5.59 -10.73
CA GLY A 37 -4.61 -6.76 -11.62
C GLY A 37 -4.13 -8.02 -10.92
N THR A 38 -4.63 -9.17 -11.35
CA THR A 38 -4.33 -10.47 -10.71
C THR A 38 -3.05 -11.11 -11.21
N THR A 39 -2.44 -10.67 -12.31
CA THR A 39 -1.41 -11.47 -13.00
C THR A 39 -0.14 -10.75 -13.37
N ALA A 40 -0.15 -9.49 -13.72
CA ALA A 40 1.07 -8.83 -14.20
C ALA A 40 1.14 -7.42 -13.62
N ASN A 41 2.26 -7.14 -13.04
CA ASN A 41 2.53 -5.83 -12.51
C ASN A 41 3.78 -5.27 -13.21
N SER A 42 3.57 -4.28 -14.07
CA SER A 42 4.62 -3.72 -14.95
C SER A 42 5.75 -3.01 -14.21
N GLY A 43 5.58 -2.75 -12.92
CA GLY A 43 6.55 -2.06 -12.10
C GLY A 43 7.25 -2.96 -11.09
N GLU A 44 7.08 -4.28 -11.15
CA GLU A 44 7.82 -5.18 -10.28
C GLU A 44 9.32 -5.12 -10.59
N ALA A 45 10.16 -5.21 -9.57
CA ALA A 45 11.61 -5.26 -9.73
C ALA A 45 12.01 -6.42 -10.66
N SER A 46 13.07 -6.24 -11.45
CA SER A 46 13.56 -7.28 -12.35
C SER A 46 15.03 -7.08 -12.67
N GLY A 47 15.75 -8.16 -12.96
CA GLY A 47 17.18 -8.14 -13.28
C GLY A 47 18.06 -8.06 -12.03
N GLY A 48 19.25 -7.49 -12.16
CA GLY A 48 20.24 -7.42 -11.08
C GLY A 48 21.20 -8.61 -11.03
N SER A 49 22.16 -8.54 -10.12
CA SER A 49 23.11 -9.63 -9.81
C SER A 49 23.46 -9.58 -8.31
N PRO A 50 22.88 -10.45 -7.46
CA PRO A 50 21.93 -11.54 -7.79
C PRO A 50 20.68 -11.06 -8.51
N THR A 51 20.10 -11.93 -9.34
CA THR A 51 18.86 -11.63 -10.04
C THR A 51 17.71 -11.52 -9.05
N TYR A 52 16.91 -10.47 -9.16
CA TYR A 52 15.70 -10.30 -8.37
C TYR A 52 14.79 -11.52 -8.43
N ALA A 53 14.27 -11.92 -7.30
CA ALA A 53 13.22 -12.93 -7.17
C ALA A 53 12.33 -12.61 -5.98
N ARG A 54 11.06 -12.95 -6.07
CA ARG A 54 10.14 -12.91 -4.92
C ARG A 54 10.63 -13.88 -3.86
N VAL A 55 10.55 -13.47 -2.59
CA VAL A 55 11.05 -14.25 -1.44
C VAL A 55 9.87 -14.87 -0.70
N ALA A 56 10.00 -16.13 -0.31
CA ALA A 56 8.97 -16.85 0.43
C ALA A 56 8.77 -16.24 1.83
N VAL A 57 7.53 -16.05 2.21
CA VAL A 57 7.12 -15.62 3.54
C VAL A 57 6.47 -16.79 4.28
N THR A 58 6.70 -16.86 5.59
CA THR A 58 5.98 -17.76 6.50
C THR A 58 5.25 -16.92 7.54
N TRP A 59 4.04 -17.32 7.88
CA TRP A 59 3.16 -16.59 8.77
C TRP A 59 3.04 -17.29 10.12
N GLY A 60 2.93 -16.52 11.19
CA GLY A 60 2.56 -17.00 12.51
C GLY A 60 1.06 -17.24 12.61
N ALA A 61 0.63 -17.86 13.71
CA ALA A 61 -0.79 -17.99 14.01
C ALA A 61 -1.45 -16.62 14.17
N SER A 62 -2.67 -16.46 13.67
CA SER A 62 -3.45 -15.24 13.85
C SER A 62 -3.85 -15.07 15.31
N ALA A 63 -3.73 -13.88 15.85
CA ALA A 63 -4.12 -13.53 17.21
C ALA A 63 -4.68 -12.10 17.27
N SER A 64 -5.78 -11.90 17.96
CA SER A 64 -6.41 -10.58 18.16
C SER A 64 -6.63 -9.78 16.88
N GLY A 65 -6.97 -10.47 15.79
CA GLY A 65 -7.20 -9.85 14.48
C GLY A 65 -5.92 -9.42 13.75
N GLN A 66 -4.76 -9.95 14.13
CA GLN A 66 -3.48 -9.69 13.48
C GLN A 66 -2.73 -10.98 13.16
N LYS A 67 -1.88 -10.93 12.13
CA LYS A 67 -0.99 -12.01 11.70
C LYS A 67 0.34 -11.42 11.25
N THR A 68 1.47 -12.00 11.67
CA THR A 68 2.80 -11.49 11.38
C THR A 68 3.68 -12.53 10.71
N ASN A 69 4.67 -12.08 9.92
CA ASN A 69 5.67 -12.98 9.37
C ASN A 69 6.59 -13.55 10.46
N THR A 70 6.94 -14.82 10.34
CA THR A 70 7.84 -15.50 11.30
C THR A 70 9.29 -15.55 10.82
N ASN A 71 9.55 -15.46 9.51
CA ASN A 71 10.88 -15.41 8.95
C ASN A 71 11.30 -13.98 8.59
N ALA A 72 12.59 -13.69 8.70
CA ALA A 72 13.15 -12.50 8.10
C ALA A 72 13.20 -12.67 6.58
N LEU A 73 12.93 -11.60 5.84
CA LEU A 73 12.98 -11.57 4.39
C LEU A 73 14.17 -10.71 3.95
N THR A 74 14.92 -11.20 2.96
CA THR A 74 15.97 -10.44 2.28
C THR A 74 15.73 -10.54 0.79
N ILE A 75 15.43 -9.42 0.16
CA ILE A 75 15.04 -9.33 -1.24
C ILE A 75 16.11 -8.55 -1.99
N ASP A 76 16.83 -9.20 -2.87
CA ASP A 76 17.82 -8.54 -3.73
C ASP A 76 17.12 -7.66 -4.76
N VAL A 77 17.53 -6.40 -4.88
CA VAL A 77 16.97 -5.45 -5.83
C VAL A 77 18.05 -4.76 -6.65
N PRO A 78 17.88 -4.60 -7.97
CA PRO A 78 18.80 -3.80 -8.77
C PRO A 78 18.75 -2.32 -8.38
N ALA A 79 19.61 -1.51 -8.98
CA ALA A 79 19.51 -0.05 -8.87
C ALA A 79 18.11 0.42 -9.29
N GLY A 80 17.50 1.29 -8.49
CA GLY A 80 16.13 1.76 -8.72
C GLY A 80 15.51 2.38 -7.49
N SER A 81 14.29 2.89 -7.63
CA SER A 81 13.48 3.41 -6.52
C SER A 81 12.26 2.52 -6.33
N TYR A 82 12.09 2.01 -5.13
CA TYR A 82 11.04 1.06 -4.77
C TYR A 82 10.18 1.64 -3.66
N ALA A 83 8.87 1.47 -3.77
CA ALA A 83 7.92 2.05 -2.84
C ALA A 83 6.98 1.04 -2.18
N PHE A 84 6.86 -0.17 -2.74
CA PHE A 84 5.90 -1.16 -2.27
C PHE A 84 6.51 -2.54 -2.12
N LEU A 85 6.07 -3.24 -1.09
CA LEU A 85 6.09 -4.69 -1.04
C LEU A 85 4.80 -5.21 -1.68
N THR A 86 4.93 -6.23 -2.51
CA THR A 86 3.79 -6.87 -3.21
C THR A 86 3.57 -8.28 -2.71
N LEU A 87 2.31 -8.67 -2.60
CA LEU A 87 1.86 -9.91 -1.99
C LEU A 87 1.40 -10.88 -3.07
N TRP A 88 1.95 -12.10 -3.10
CA TRP A 88 1.73 -13.06 -4.17
C TRP A 88 1.50 -14.48 -3.65
N ASN A 89 0.74 -15.28 -4.40
CA ASN A 89 0.56 -16.70 -4.12
C ASN A 89 1.60 -17.60 -4.83
N ALA A 90 2.46 -17.05 -5.70
CA ALA A 90 3.49 -17.81 -6.42
C ALA A 90 4.77 -16.99 -6.61
N GLN A 91 5.92 -17.67 -6.67
CA GLN A 91 7.23 -17.05 -6.87
C GLN A 91 7.39 -16.47 -8.28
N THR A 92 6.93 -17.17 -9.28
CA THR A 92 7.02 -16.79 -10.69
C THR A 92 5.64 -16.70 -11.31
N LEU A 93 5.49 -15.87 -12.34
CA LEU A 93 4.26 -15.80 -13.10
C LEU A 93 3.98 -17.14 -13.81
N ASN A 94 2.81 -17.68 -13.58
CA ASN A 94 2.27 -18.87 -14.24
C ASN A 94 0.73 -18.77 -14.29
N SER A 95 0.05 -19.78 -14.84
CA SER A 95 -1.41 -19.75 -15.02
C SER A 95 -2.23 -19.67 -13.71
N GLY A 96 -1.61 -19.96 -12.56
CA GLY A 96 -2.25 -19.88 -11.23
C GLY A 96 -1.73 -18.72 -10.37
N THR A 97 -0.84 -17.88 -10.90
CA THR A 97 -0.26 -16.77 -10.15
C THR A 97 -1.29 -15.68 -9.93
N GLN A 98 -1.42 -15.24 -8.69
CA GLN A 98 -2.28 -14.13 -8.30
C GLN A 98 -1.47 -13.09 -7.55
N TYR A 99 -1.63 -11.85 -7.95
CA TYR A 99 -1.31 -10.68 -7.14
C TYR A 99 -2.45 -10.50 -6.12
N LEU A 100 -2.09 -10.38 -4.85
CA LEU A 100 -3.07 -10.34 -3.76
C LEU A 100 -3.16 -8.96 -3.11
N GLY A 101 -2.20 -8.08 -3.38
CA GLY A 101 -2.18 -6.74 -2.84
C GLY A 101 -0.76 -6.19 -2.67
N HIS A 102 -0.66 -5.02 -2.07
CA HIS A 102 0.61 -4.37 -1.77
C HIS A 102 0.55 -3.59 -0.47
N LEU A 103 1.72 -3.31 0.07
CA LEU A 103 1.94 -2.50 1.26
C LEU A 103 3.02 -1.47 0.93
N PRO A 104 2.92 -0.21 1.36
CA PRO A 104 4.03 0.73 1.26
C PRO A 104 5.26 0.19 1.99
N LEU A 105 6.41 0.32 1.36
CA LEU A 105 7.69 -0.13 1.93
C LEU A 105 8.04 0.68 3.18
N ASN A 106 7.86 1.99 3.09
CA ASN A 106 8.05 2.96 4.16
C ASN A 106 6.83 3.90 4.18
N GLY A 107 6.60 4.58 5.27
CA GLY A 107 5.49 5.52 5.37
C GLY A 107 4.54 5.12 6.48
N THR A 108 4.84 5.63 7.66
CA THR A 108 4.00 5.44 8.86
C THR A 108 2.84 6.44 8.91
N VAL A 109 2.90 7.54 8.15
CA VAL A 109 1.84 8.55 8.12
C VAL A 109 0.69 8.03 7.31
N LYS A 110 -0.41 7.76 7.98
CA LYS A 110 -1.68 7.34 7.42
C LYS A 110 -2.80 8.01 8.20
N GLY A 111 -3.92 8.25 7.56
CA GLY A 111 -5.05 8.89 8.24
C GLY A 111 -6.33 8.81 7.44
N PHE A 112 -7.35 9.36 8.05
CA PHE A 112 -8.67 9.52 7.49
C PHE A 112 -8.83 10.96 7.02
N GLY A 113 -9.43 11.14 5.86
CA GLY A 113 -9.67 12.44 5.27
C GLY A 113 -11.11 12.56 4.77
N THR A 114 -11.59 13.77 4.73
CA THR A 114 -12.95 14.10 4.26
C THR A 114 -12.89 15.23 3.25
N ILE A 115 -13.63 15.11 2.16
CA ILE A 115 -13.96 16.23 1.27
C ILE A 115 -15.42 16.58 1.50
N ASP A 116 -15.67 17.70 2.15
CA ASP A 116 -17.01 18.25 2.35
C ASP A 116 -17.39 19.24 1.24
N SER A 117 -18.49 19.96 1.37
CA SER A 117 -18.94 20.93 0.37
C SER A 117 -17.94 22.07 0.14
N SER A 118 -17.20 22.49 1.17
CA SER A 118 -16.14 23.50 1.05
C SER A 118 -14.88 22.87 0.42
N GLY A 119 -14.60 21.62 0.72
CA GLY A 119 -13.52 20.83 0.11
C GLY A 119 -13.73 20.62 -1.38
N VAL A 120 -14.96 20.33 -1.83
CA VAL A 120 -15.29 20.24 -3.27
C VAL A 120 -14.98 21.57 -3.99
N THR A 121 -15.32 22.70 -3.38
CA THR A 121 -15.06 24.02 -3.99
C THR A 121 -13.56 24.38 -4.01
N SER A 122 -12.81 23.89 -3.01
CA SER A 122 -11.40 24.23 -2.80
C SER A 122 -10.43 23.13 -3.20
N ASP A 123 -10.89 21.93 -3.59
CA ASP A 123 -10.12 20.71 -3.84
C ASP A 123 -9.35 20.23 -2.58
N ALA A 124 -9.85 20.52 -1.39
CA ALA A 124 -9.13 20.27 -0.16
C ALA A 124 -9.66 19.02 0.56
N ILE A 125 -8.73 18.17 0.97
CA ILE A 125 -8.97 17.04 1.87
C ILE A 125 -8.73 17.54 3.30
N GLN A 126 -9.72 17.40 4.15
CA GLN A 126 -9.65 17.76 5.56
C GLN A 126 -9.21 16.56 6.38
N SER A 127 -8.19 16.72 7.19
CA SER A 127 -7.65 15.69 8.09
C SER A 127 -6.81 16.38 9.17
N ALA A 128 -7.32 16.44 10.38
CA ALA A 128 -6.65 17.15 11.48
C ALA A 128 -5.27 16.56 11.78
N ALA A 129 -4.25 17.44 11.90
CA ALA A 129 -2.89 17.09 12.25
C ALA A 129 -2.29 15.94 11.40
N HIS A 130 -2.58 15.93 10.10
CA HIS A 130 -2.25 14.80 9.20
C HIS A 130 -0.75 14.55 9.00
N GLY A 131 0.15 15.47 9.34
CA GLY A 131 1.60 15.30 9.28
C GLY A 131 2.20 15.18 7.89
N LEU A 132 1.48 15.58 6.85
CA LEU A 132 1.96 15.63 5.46
C LEU A 132 2.54 17.02 5.14
N ALA A 133 3.51 17.07 4.24
CA ALA A 133 4.10 18.29 3.69
C ALA A 133 3.97 18.32 2.16
N ASP A 134 4.04 19.51 1.58
CA ASP A 134 4.07 19.67 0.11
C ASP A 134 5.22 18.87 -0.49
N GLY A 135 4.92 18.13 -1.57
CA GLY A 135 5.86 17.23 -2.23
C GLY A 135 5.84 15.78 -1.71
N ASP A 136 5.20 15.52 -0.56
CA ASP A 136 4.98 14.15 -0.10
C ASP A 136 4.16 13.37 -1.13
N ARG A 137 4.42 12.08 -1.25
CA ARG A 137 3.59 11.16 -2.03
C ARG A 137 2.59 10.47 -1.12
N VAL A 138 1.35 10.39 -1.58
CA VAL A 138 0.27 9.70 -0.88
C VAL A 138 -0.52 8.82 -1.84
N MET A 139 -0.98 7.69 -1.35
CA MET A 139 -2.05 6.91 -1.99
C MET A 139 -3.35 7.15 -1.23
N VAL A 140 -4.46 7.10 -1.96
CA VAL A 140 -5.81 7.23 -1.38
C VAL A 140 -6.59 5.93 -1.61
N PHE A 141 -7.43 5.60 -0.64
CA PHE A 141 -8.20 4.36 -0.62
C PHE A 141 -9.64 4.64 -0.21
N ASN A 142 -10.54 3.80 -0.70
CA ASN A 142 -11.94 3.82 -0.27
C ASN A 142 -12.07 3.60 1.24
N VAL A 143 -13.02 4.26 1.86
CA VAL A 143 -13.60 3.81 3.13
C VAL A 143 -14.52 2.63 2.83
N PHE A 144 -14.49 1.60 3.67
CA PHE A 144 -15.25 0.38 3.45
C PHE A 144 -16.75 0.67 3.18
N GLY A 145 -17.22 0.23 2.01
CA GLY A 145 -18.60 0.40 1.58
C GLY A 145 -18.90 1.74 0.90
N GLU A 146 -17.94 2.67 0.83
CA GLU A 146 -18.10 3.99 0.20
C GLU A 146 -17.30 4.06 -1.10
N SER A 147 -17.60 5.06 -1.91
CA SER A 147 -16.78 5.41 -3.08
C SER A 147 -15.85 6.57 -2.74
N LEU A 148 -14.67 6.60 -3.33
CA LEU A 148 -13.80 7.78 -3.24
C LEU A 148 -14.54 9.04 -3.70
N PRO A 149 -14.20 10.21 -3.12
CA PRO A 149 -14.62 11.51 -3.65
C PRO A 149 -14.29 11.61 -5.14
N GLY A 150 -15.22 12.15 -5.91
CA GLY A 150 -15.06 12.29 -7.36
C GLY A 150 -13.81 13.10 -7.72
N GLY A 151 -13.12 12.70 -8.76
CA GLY A 151 -11.81 13.23 -9.18
C GLY A 151 -10.63 12.42 -8.65
N LEU A 152 -10.80 11.64 -7.60
CA LEU A 152 -9.76 10.77 -7.04
C LEU A 152 -9.93 9.34 -7.55
N THR A 153 -8.80 8.63 -7.67
CA THR A 153 -8.75 7.23 -8.10
C THR A 153 -7.99 6.41 -7.07
N GLU A 154 -8.59 5.31 -6.64
CA GLU A 154 -7.98 4.40 -5.67
C GLU A 154 -6.66 3.83 -6.17
N GLY A 155 -5.68 3.71 -5.26
CA GLY A 155 -4.35 3.20 -5.57
C GLY A 155 -3.45 4.16 -6.34
N THR A 156 -3.98 5.27 -6.84
CA THR A 156 -3.15 6.27 -7.54
C THR A 156 -2.22 6.99 -6.57
N ILE A 157 -0.96 7.13 -6.96
CA ILE A 157 0.02 7.93 -6.22
C ILE A 157 -0.12 9.39 -6.61
N TYR A 158 -0.44 10.21 -5.63
CA TYR A 158 -0.55 11.65 -5.75
C TYR A 158 0.60 12.34 -5.02
N TYR A 159 0.84 13.60 -5.37
CA TYR A 159 1.72 14.51 -4.64
C TYR A 159 0.89 15.47 -3.80
N VAL A 160 1.26 15.65 -2.55
CA VAL A 160 0.65 16.64 -1.67
C VAL A 160 1.04 18.04 -2.14
N VAL A 161 0.06 18.93 -2.20
CA VAL A 161 0.22 20.34 -2.52
C VAL A 161 -0.69 21.18 -1.63
N SER A 162 -0.29 22.41 -1.35
CA SER A 162 -1.06 23.35 -0.49
C SER A 162 -1.41 22.77 0.88
N SER A 163 -0.45 22.10 1.51
CA SER A 163 -0.60 21.51 2.83
C SER A 163 -0.66 22.58 3.91
N THR A 164 -1.56 22.38 4.88
CA THR A 164 -1.66 23.12 6.14
C THR A 164 -1.57 22.11 7.29
N THR A 165 -1.87 22.52 8.53
CA THR A 165 -1.93 21.56 9.65
C THR A 165 -3.07 20.55 9.50
N ASP A 166 -4.22 20.99 8.97
CA ASP A 166 -5.46 20.22 9.01
C ASP A 166 -6.07 19.98 7.62
N THR A 167 -5.45 20.47 6.56
CA THR A 167 -5.91 20.27 5.18
C THR A 167 -4.75 20.07 4.24
N PHE A 168 -4.96 19.31 3.18
CA PHE A 168 -4.05 19.19 2.05
C PHE A 168 -4.83 18.99 0.75
N LYS A 169 -4.18 19.27 -0.36
CA LYS A 169 -4.66 18.92 -1.70
C LYS A 169 -3.72 17.91 -2.32
N VAL A 170 -4.17 17.27 -3.38
CA VAL A 170 -3.34 16.30 -4.12
C VAL A 170 -3.25 16.65 -5.58
N SER A 171 -2.11 16.32 -6.19
CA SER A 171 -1.80 16.56 -7.60
C SER A 171 -1.21 15.30 -8.23
N LEU A 172 -1.44 15.08 -9.52
CA LEU A 172 -0.82 13.99 -10.28
C LEU A 172 0.68 14.20 -10.55
N THR A 173 1.16 15.43 -10.40
CA THR A 173 2.58 15.78 -10.62
C THR A 173 3.12 16.59 -9.43
N SER A 174 4.41 16.43 -9.15
CA SER A 174 5.06 17.21 -8.08
C SER A 174 4.94 18.70 -8.32
N GLY A 175 4.37 19.44 -7.35
CA GLY A 175 4.12 20.87 -7.45
C GLY A 175 3.09 21.29 -8.52
N GLY A 176 2.34 20.34 -9.06
CA GLY A 176 1.32 20.59 -10.09
C GLY A 176 0.01 21.16 -9.53
N SER A 177 -0.96 21.37 -10.41
CA SER A 177 -2.30 21.82 -10.03
C SER A 177 -3.01 20.74 -9.23
N ALA A 178 -3.81 21.14 -8.26
CA ALA A 178 -4.66 20.23 -7.50
C ALA A 178 -5.61 19.46 -8.43
N VAL A 179 -5.86 18.20 -8.10
CA VAL A 179 -6.92 17.40 -8.72
C VAL A 179 -8.27 18.01 -8.33
N ASN A 180 -9.11 18.24 -9.33
CA ASN A 180 -10.43 18.83 -9.11
C ASN A 180 -11.36 17.81 -8.42
N ALA A 181 -11.74 18.11 -7.19
CA ALA A 181 -12.72 17.33 -6.44
C ALA A 181 -14.12 17.62 -6.98
N THR A 182 -14.84 16.59 -7.43
CA THR A 182 -16.17 16.75 -8.06
C THR A 182 -17.33 16.28 -7.17
N SER A 183 -17.04 15.63 -6.06
CA SER A 183 -18.03 15.23 -5.07
C SER A 183 -17.45 15.16 -3.67
N GLN A 184 -18.32 15.26 -2.67
CA GLN A 184 -17.98 14.99 -1.27
C GLN A 184 -17.74 13.50 -1.06
N GLY A 185 -17.07 13.17 0.05
CA GLY A 185 -16.87 11.80 0.49
C GLY A 185 -15.71 11.67 1.47
N GLU A 186 -15.49 10.45 1.90
CA GLU A 186 -14.48 10.06 2.86
C GLU A 186 -13.41 9.21 2.17
N LEU A 187 -12.19 9.26 2.67
CA LEU A 187 -11.07 8.49 2.16
C LEU A 187 -10.08 8.14 3.27
N TYR A 188 -9.35 7.05 3.09
CA TYR A 188 -8.08 6.84 3.77
C TYR A 188 -6.94 7.30 2.88
N PHE A 189 -5.89 7.81 3.50
CA PHE A 189 -4.63 8.09 2.81
C PHE A 189 -3.46 7.45 3.52
N GLN A 190 -2.42 7.14 2.76
CA GLN A 190 -1.16 6.65 3.29
C GLN A 190 0.01 7.32 2.56
N LYS A 191 0.97 7.84 3.33
CA LYS A 191 2.21 8.39 2.80
C LYS A 191 3.07 7.29 2.19
N VAL A 192 3.62 7.56 1.01
CA VAL A 192 4.49 6.64 0.27
C VAL A 192 5.90 7.21 0.25
N ILE A 193 6.85 6.53 0.89
CA ILE A 193 8.25 6.94 0.95
C ILE A 193 9.09 5.89 0.21
N PRO A 194 9.58 6.19 -1.00
CA PRO A 194 10.42 5.26 -1.74
C PRO A 194 11.78 5.10 -1.10
N GLU A 195 12.34 3.89 -1.22
CA GLU A 195 13.74 3.62 -0.96
C GLU A 195 14.50 3.55 -2.28
N THR A 196 15.63 4.27 -2.38
CA THR A 196 16.39 4.39 -3.63
C THR A 196 17.76 3.73 -3.50
N PHE A 197 18.05 2.84 -4.42
CA PHE A 197 19.31 2.13 -4.56
C PHE A 197 20.06 2.65 -5.79
N ASN A 198 21.26 3.20 -5.62
CA ASN A 198 22.11 3.65 -6.72
C ASN A 198 22.90 2.49 -7.37
N ALA A 199 22.91 1.34 -6.74
CA ALA A 199 23.52 0.08 -7.18
C ALA A 199 22.66 -1.09 -6.70
N GLN A 200 23.07 -2.31 -7.01
CA GLN A 200 22.49 -3.52 -6.42
C GLN A 200 22.44 -3.40 -4.89
N GLY A 201 21.29 -3.66 -4.31
CA GLY A 201 21.05 -3.58 -2.86
C GLY A 201 20.11 -4.66 -2.37
N GLN A 202 19.71 -4.54 -1.11
CA GLN A 202 18.79 -5.49 -0.48
C GLN A 202 17.73 -4.74 0.33
N ILE A 203 16.48 -5.12 0.17
CA ILE A 203 15.38 -4.74 1.06
C ILE A 203 15.23 -5.85 2.09
N THR A 204 15.27 -5.48 3.37
CA THR A 204 15.15 -6.43 4.47
C THR A 204 13.90 -6.15 5.28
N VAL A 205 13.15 -7.21 5.59
CA VAL A 205 11.99 -7.16 6.49
C VAL A 205 12.27 -8.12 7.66
N ALA A 206 12.34 -7.60 8.86
CA ALA A 206 12.57 -8.44 10.03
C ALA A 206 11.39 -9.39 10.28
N ALA A 207 11.64 -10.50 10.98
CA ALA A 207 10.56 -11.33 11.51
C ALA A 207 9.66 -10.49 12.43
N GLY A 208 8.34 -10.62 12.27
CA GLY A 208 7.34 -9.85 13.00
C GLY A 208 7.09 -8.42 12.48
N ALA A 209 7.85 -7.95 11.48
CA ALA A 209 7.69 -6.57 10.97
C ALA A 209 6.59 -6.42 9.91
N LEU A 210 6.25 -7.50 9.20
CA LEU A 210 5.15 -7.52 8.25
C LEU A 210 3.88 -7.95 8.97
N VAL A 211 2.91 -7.06 9.07
CA VAL A 211 1.66 -7.27 9.82
C VAL A 211 0.48 -7.21 8.88
N LEU A 212 -0.30 -8.27 8.83
CA LEU A 212 -1.66 -8.27 8.29
C LEU A 212 -2.61 -7.92 9.42
N ASP A 213 -3.39 -6.87 9.27
CA ASP A 213 -4.24 -6.32 10.33
C ASP A 213 -5.70 -6.27 9.88
N ALA A 214 -6.53 -7.01 10.56
CA ALA A 214 -7.98 -7.04 10.39
C ALA A 214 -8.72 -6.40 11.59
N THR A 215 -8.04 -5.64 12.45
CA THR A 215 -8.67 -5.05 13.64
C THR A 215 -9.75 -4.02 13.32
N ALA A 216 -9.68 -3.42 12.14
CA ALA A 216 -10.67 -2.44 11.66
C ALA A 216 -11.93 -3.08 11.02
N LEU A 217 -11.97 -4.42 10.86
CA LEU A 217 -13.13 -5.15 10.29
C LEU A 217 -14.26 -5.35 11.30
#